data_67c74120899647fb2e199383a2ffe776
#
_entry.id   67c74120899647fb2e199383a2ffe776
#
_cell.length_a   1.000
_cell.length_b   1.000
_cell.length_c   1.000
_cell.angle_alpha   90.00
_cell.angle_beta   90.00
_cell.angle_gamma   90.00
#
_symmetry.space_group_name_H-M   'P 1'
#
loop_
_entity.id
_entity.type
_entity.pdbx_description
1 polymer ?
#
loop_
_entity_poly.entity_id
_entity_poly.type
_entity_poly.pdbx_seq_one_letter_code
_entity_poly.pdbx_strand_id
1 'polypeptide(L)'
;MLILLEGADGSGKTTLCKQLKEFGFNVEPTVSRSETNQYEQWIKLINKGDAIIDRSFITDLVYRSVDDKKAGNITLEQMCYLLKYCKIILCDTDSAFEDSMKRGENNIVDKETATKIKDAYKLILTMLEKFTKAEVFTYNWKKQKFNEVIKFII
;
A
#
# COMPACT_ATOMS: atom_id res chain seq x y z
N MET A 1 1.91 -16.03 0.61
CA MET A 1 1.01 -14.89 0.85
C MET A 1 1.80 -13.59 0.77
N LEU A 2 1.37 -12.65 -0.02
CA LEU A 2 1.98 -11.33 -0.05
C LEU A 2 1.32 -10.41 0.97
N ILE A 3 2.11 -9.53 1.59
CA ILE A 3 1.61 -8.44 2.42
C ILE A 3 1.86 -7.14 1.65
N LEU A 4 0.81 -6.43 1.31
CA LEU A 4 0.89 -5.17 0.58
C LEU A 4 0.87 -4.01 1.57
N LEU A 5 1.94 -3.21 1.59
CA LEU A 5 2.00 -1.99 2.41
C LEU A 5 1.52 -0.80 1.60
N GLU A 6 0.49 -0.16 2.07
CA GLU A 6 -0.14 0.97 1.41
C GLU A 6 -0.21 2.19 2.33
N GLY A 7 -0.36 3.35 1.76
CA GLY A 7 -0.52 4.59 2.50
C GLY A 7 0.03 5.81 1.78
N ALA A 8 -0.52 6.97 2.12
CA ALA A 8 -0.07 8.26 1.62
C ALA A 8 1.34 8.61 2.14
N ASP A 9 1.98 9.58 1.51
CA ASP A 9 3.26 10.11 1.99
C ASP A 9 3.09 10.67 3.41
N GLY A 10 4.08 10.41 4.27
CA GLY A 10 4.04 10.81 5.67
C GLY A 10 3.22 9.90 6.59
N SER A 11 2.64 8.83 6.08
CA SER A 11 1.81 7.90 6.88
C SER A 11 2.58 6.95 7.80
N GLY A 12 3.91 7.00 7.77
CA GLY A 12 4.78 6.10 8.55
C GLY A 12 5.16 4.81 7.84
N LYS A 13 4.81 4.66 6.57
CA LYS A 13 5.07 3.45 5.78
C LYS A 13 6.55 3.12 5.66
N THR A 14 7.41 4.10 5.39
CA THR A 14 8.87 3.91 5.29
C THR A 14 9.47 3.42 6.61
N THR A 15 9.02 3.97 7.73
CA THR A 15 9.43 3.53 9.06
C THR A 15 8.99 2.11 9.34
N LEU A 16 7.77 1.76 8.97
CA LEU A 16 7.25 0.40 9.10
C LEU A 16 8.06 -0.59 8.25
N CYS A 17 8.37 -0.25 6.99
CA CYS A 17 9.23 -1.08 6.14
C CYS A 17 10.58 -1.38 6.79
N LYS A 18 11.20 -0.36 7.40
CA LYS A 18 12.48 -0.52 8.10
C LYS A 18 12.34 -1.46 9.29
N GLN A 19 11.33 -1.27 10.14
CA GLN A 19 11.08 -2.13 11.29
C GLN A 19 10.82 -3.59 10.89
N LEU A 20 10.09 -3.81 9.82
CA LEU A 20 9.81 -5.15 9.29
C LEU A 20 11.08 -5.84 8.78
N LYS A 21 11.95 -5.11 8.09
CA LYS A 21 13.28 -5.63 7.67
C LYS A 21 14.14 -5.99 8.86
N GLU A 22 14.21 -5.12 9.87
CA GLU A 22 14.97 -5.35 11.10
C GLU A 22 14.43 -6.56 11.89
N PHE A 23 13.13 -6.81 11.83
CA PHE A 23 12.50 -7.98 12.44
C PHE A 23 12.80 -9.29 11.67
N GLY A 24 13.26 -9.20 10.43
CA GLY A 24 13.65 -10.36 9.60
C GLY A 24 12.72 -10.68 8.44
N PHE A 25 11.74 -9.83 8.13
CA PHE A 25 10.88 -10.01 6.97
C PHE A 25 11.57 -9.60 5.68
N ASN A 26 11.26 -10.32 4.59
CA ASN A 26 11.64 -9.93 3.25
C ASN A 26 10.72 -8.80 2.76
N VAL A 27 11.27 -7.59 2.59
CA VAL A 27 10.53 -6.42 2.07
C VAL A 27 11.09 -6.07 0.71
N GLU A 28 10.24 -6.17 -0.31
CA GLU A 28 10.59 -5.92 -1.71
C GLU A 28 9.89 -4.65 -2.23
N PRO A 29 10.48 -3.98 -3.25
CA PRO A 29 9.81 -2.86 -3.90
C PRO A 29 8.64 -3.34 -4.76
N THR A 30 7.74 -2.41 -5.07
CA THR A 30 6.62 -2.67 -5.99
C THR A 30 7.09 -3.07 -7.39
N VAL A 31 6.20 -3.68 -8.13
CA VAL A 31 6.39 -3.89 -9.58
C VAL A 31 6.41 -2.53 -10.28
N SER A 32 7.41 -2.31 -11.14
CA SER A 32 7.56 -1.05 -11.85
C SER A 32 6.37 -0.78 -12.79
N ARG A 33 5.93 0.48 -12.86
CA ARG A 33 4.92 0.92 -13.82
C ARG A 33 5.38 0.82 -15.28
N SER A 34 6.69 0.80 -15.51
CA SER A 34 7.27 0.64 -16.85
C SER A 34 7.18 -0.79 -17.38
N GLU A 35 6.83 -1.75 -16.53
CA GLU A 35 6.64 -3.14 -16.96
C GLU A 35 5.47 -3.26 -17.94
N THR A 36 5.69 -3.90 -19.07
CA THR A 36 4.69 -4.11 -20.10
C THR A 36 3.57 -5.04 -19.62
N ASN A 37 3.90 -6.03 -18.80
CA ASN A 37 2.95 -6.96 -18.21
C ASN A 37 3.09 -7.01 -16.70
N GLN A 38 2.49 -6.05 -16.00
CA GLN A 38 2.53 -5.97 -14.54
C GLN A 38 1.83 -7.15 -13.88
N TYR A 39 0.74 -7.64 -14.44
CA TYR A 39 0.02 -8.80 -13.91
C TYR A 39 0.91 -10.04 -13.83
N GLU A 40 1.66 -10.33 -14.89
CA GLU A 40 2.59 -11.45 -14.91
C GLU A 40 3.68 -11.31 -13.82
N GLN A 41 4.19 -10.09 -13.61
CA GLN A 41 5.18 -9.84 -12.55
C GLN A 41 4.60 -10.07 -11.15
N TRP A 42 3.34 -9.68 -10.92
CA TRP A 42 2.66 -9.96 -9.66
C TRP A 42 2.45 -11.47 -9.45
N ILE A 43 2.09 -12.21 -10.48
CA ILE A 43 1.97 -13.68 -10.41
C ILE A 43 3.32 -14.31 -10.05
N LYS A 44 4.42 -13.83 -10.62
CA LYS A 44 5.77 -14.30 -10.27
C LYS A 44 6.09 -14.05 -8.79
N LEU A 45 5.74 -12.87 -8.26
CA LEU A 45 5.93 -12.57 -6.83
C LEU A 45 5.13 -13.51 -5.93
N ILE A 46 3.87 -13.76 -6.26
CA ILE A 46 3.03 -14.70 -5.53
C ILE A 46 3.64 -16.11 -5.52
N ASN A 47 4.11 -16.56 -6.67
CA ASN A 47 4.72 -17.89 -6.82
C ASN A 47 6.08 -18.02 -6.13
N LYS A 48 6.80 -16.91 -5.97
CA LYS A 48 8.09 -16.88 -5.26
C LYS A 48 7.94 -17.15 -3.76
N GLY A 49 6.80 -16.82 -3.19
CA GLY A 49 6.48 -17.08 -1.78
C GLY A 49 6.18 -15.84 -0.96
N ASP A 50 6.32 -15.96 0.34
CA ASP A 50 5.96 -14.91 1.29
C ASP A 50 6.91 -13.71 1.16
N ALA A 51 6.34 -12.53 0.97
CA ALA A 51 7.07 -11.27 0.94
C ALA A 51 6.16 -10.11 1.36
N ILE A 52 6.77 -9.03 1.82
CA ILE A 52 6.11 -7.75 2.07
C ILE A 52 6.49 -6.83 0.92
N ILE A 53 5.50 -6.24 0.27
CA ILE A 53 5.72 -5.38 -0.90
C ILE A 53 5.40 -3.93 -0.53
N ASP A 54 6.38 -3.05 -0.72
CA ASP A 54 6.22 -1.62 -0.48
C ASP A 54 5.52 -0.96 -1.67
N ARG A 55 4.25 -0.68 -1.49
CA ARG A 55 3.26 -0.26 -2.49
C ARG A 55 2.88 -1.38 -3.45
N SER A 56 1.72 -1.24 -4.07
CA SER A 56 1.19 -2.24 -5.00
C SER A 56 0.33 -1.60 -6.09
N PHE A 57 -0.34 -2.44 -6.87
CA PHE A 57 -1.35 -2.01 -7.83
C PHE A 57 -2.50 -1.19 -7.18
N ILE A 58 -2.70 -1.30 -5.87
CA ILE A 58 -3.67 -0.48 -5.13
C ILE A 58 -3.24 0.98 -5.14
N THR A 59 -1.95 1.27 -5.00
CA THR A 59 -1.41 2.63 -5.14
C THR A 59 -1.77 3.22 -6.49
N ASP A 60 -1.63 2.46 -7.57
CA ASP A 60 -1.97 2.92 -8.92
C ASP A 60 -3.47 3.22 -9.04
N LEU A 61 -4.32 2.39 -8.46
CA LEU A 61 -5.76 2.61 -8.45
C LEU A 61 -6.13 3.89 -7.66
N VAL A 62 -5.51 4.10 -6.51
CA VAL A 62 -5.73 5.29 -5.67
C VAL A 62 -5.34 6.56 -6.42
N TYR A 63 -4.12 6.60 -6.96
CA TYR A 63 -3.64 7.79 -7.67
C TYR A 63 -4.41 8.05 -8.97
N ARG A 64 -4.84 7.01 -9.65
CA ARG A 64 -5.72 7.11 -10.83
C ARG A 64 -7.07 7.75 -10.48
N SER A 65 -7.64 7.46 -9.32
CA SER A 65 -8.90 8.06 -8.88
C SER A 65 -8.77 9.56 -8.58
N VAL A 66 -7.56 10.02 -8.28
CA VAL A 66 -7.26 11.44 -7.98
C VAL A 66 -6.70 12.16 -9.20
N ASP A 67 -5.91 11.47 -10.01
CA ASP A 67 -5.28 12.00 -11.24
C ASP A 67 -5.21 10.90 -12.31
N ASP A 68 -6.03 11.00 -13.34
CA ASP A 68 -6.17 10.02 -14.43
C ASP A 68 -4.87 9.71 -15.19
N LYS A 69 -3.84 10.54 -15.06
CA LYS A 69 -2.56 10.38 -15.77
C LYS A 69 -1.70 9.22 -15.24
N LYS A 70 -2.04 8.66 -14.08
CA LYS A 70 -1.23 7.64 -13.39
C LYS A 70 -1.89 6.26 -13.43
N ALA A 71 -2.19 5.75 -14.61
CA ALA A 71 -2.79 4.43 -14.75
C ALA A 71 -1.74 3.33 -14.88
N GLY A 72 -1.86 2.28 -14.06
CA GLY A 72 -1.21 0.99 -14.30
C GLY A 72 -1.95 0.19 -15.37
N ASN A 73 -1.40 -0.96 -15.78
CA ASN A 73 -1.99 -1.84 -16.81
C ASN A 73 -2.71 -3.07 -16.23
N ILE A 74 -2.96 -3.10 -14.93
CA ILE A 74 -3.71 -4.18 -14.28
C ILE A 74 -5.20 -3.87 -14.33
N THR A 75 -5.99 -4.81 -14.84
CA THR A 75 -7.45 -4.70 -14.85
C THR A 75 -8.04 -4.94 -13.46
N LEU A 76 -9.26 -4.48 -13.23
CA LEU A 76 -9.97 -4.72 -11.97
C LEU A 76 -10.15 -6.22 -11.70
N GLU A 77 -10.46 -7.01 -12.73
CA GLU A 77 -10.59 -8.46 -12.62
C GLU A 77 -9.27 -9.12 -12.19
N GLN A 78 -8.16 -8.73 -12.82
CA GLN A 78 -6.83 -9.21 -12.45
C GLN A 78 -6.49 -8.83 -10.99
N MET A 79 -6.81 -7.62 -10.58
CA MET A 79 -6.63 -7.13 -9.21
C MET A 79 -7.40 -7.99 -8.21
N CYS A 80 -8.66 -8.27 -8.47
CA CYS A 80 -9.47 -9.14 -7.62
C CYS A 80 -8.89 -10.55 -7.51
N TYR A 81 -8.32 -11.07 -8.58
CA TYR A 81 -7.63 -12.37 -8.56
C TYR A 81 -6.38 -12.33 -7.66
N LEU A 82 -5.51 -11.33 -7.84
CA LEU A 82 -4.29 -11.18 -7.06
C LEU A 82 -4.57 -11.03 -5.56
N LEU A 83 -5.64 -10.31 -5.20
CA LEU A 83 -6.01 -10.07 -3.81
C LEU A 83 -6.36 -11.34 -3.03
N LYS A 84 -6.69 -12.44 -3.68
CA LYS A 84 -6.88 -13.74 -3.03
C LYS A 84 -5.62 -14.24 -2.32
N TYR A 85 -4.46 -13.75 -2.74
CA TYR A 85 -3.15 -14.17 -2.24
C TYR A 85 -2.44 -13.08 -1.44
N CYS A 86 -3.19 -12.05 -1.04
CA CYS A 86 -2.64 -10.87 -0.39
C CYS A 86 -3.38 -10.53 0.90
N LYS A 87 -2.63 -9.99 1.87
CA LYS A 87 -3.16 -9.17 2.97
C LYS A 87 -2.69 -7.74 2.76
N ILE A 88 -3.43 -6.78 3.28
CA ILE A 88 -3.14 -5.36 3.08
C ILE A 88 -2.95 -4.69 4.44
N ILE A 89 -1.89 -3.91 4.57
CA ILE A 89 -1.67 -3.01 5.70
C ILE A 89 -1.74 -1.58 5.18
N LEU A 90 -2.75 -0.84 5.61
CA LEU A 90 -2.86 0.58 5.33
C LEU A 90 -2.21 1.36 6.47
N CYS A 91 -1.10 2.04 6.17
CA CYS A 91 -0.52 3.02 7.08
C CYS A 91 -1.31 4.32 6.96
N ASP A 92 -1.93 4.74 8.05
CA ASP A 92 -2.78 5.92 8.07
C ASP A 92 -2.61 6.69 9.38
N THR A 93 -2.28 7.98 9.27
CA THR A 93 -2.19 8.91 10.39
C THR A 93 -2.94 10.19 10.06
N ASP A 94 -3.50 10.86 11.07
CA ASP A 94 -4.21 12.12 10.87
C ASP A 94 -3.27 13.26 10.47
N SER A 95 -1.97 13.13 10.74
CA SER A 95 -0.94 14.13 10.48
C SER A 95 0.00 13.77 9.32
N ALA A 96 -0.41 12.91 8.39
CA ALA A 96 0.44 12.43 7.30
C ALA A 96 1.00 13.58 6.45
N PHE A 97 0.17 14.55 6.08
CA PHE A 97 0.62 15.71 5.30
C PHE A 97 1.65 16.55 6.04
N GLU A 98 1.38 16.89 7.30
CA GLU A 98 2.26 17.69 8.14
C GLU A 98 3.59 16.97 8.41
N ASP A 99 3.56 15.67 8.62
CA ASP A 99 4.76 14.85 8.79
C ASP A 99 5.59 14.78 7.52
N SER A 100 4.96 14.67 6.36
CA SER A 100 5.60 14.73 5.05
C SER A 100 6.31 16.08 4.83
N MET A 101 5.64 17.19 5.16
CA MET A 101 6.21 18.54 5.08
C MET A 101 7.44 18.70 5.96
N LYS A 102 7.41 18.20 7.20
CA LYS A 102 8.55 18.27 8.13
C LYS A 102 9.78 17.50 7.63
N ARG A 103 9.59 16.44 6.86
CA ARG A 103 10.70 15.66 6.29
C ARG A 103 11.33 16.31 5.06
N GLY A 104 10.73 17.37 4.50
CA GLY A 104 11.21 18.01 3.28
C GLY A 104 11.16 17.10 2.06
N GLU A 105 10.15 16.24 1.94
CA GLU A 105 9.99 15.33 0.80
C GLU A 105 9.80 16.11 -0.50
N ASN A 106 10.52 15.67 -1.57
CA ASN A 106 10.59 16.42 -2.84
C ASN A 106 9.31 16.36 -3.69
N ASN A 107 8.39 15.45 -3.42
CA ASN A 107 7.16 15.23 -4.18
C ASN A 107 5.92 15.61 -3.40
N ILE A 108 6.02 16.67 -2.59
CA ILE A 108 4.90 17.11 -1.77
C ILE A 108 3.83 17.71 -2.67
N VAL A 109 2.66 17.10 -2.64
CA VAL A 109 1.43 17.66 -3.20
C VAL A 109 0.84 18.68 -2.22
N ASP A 110 -0.07 19.55 -2.69
CA ASP A 110 -0.78 20.44 -1.80
C ASP A 110 -1.67 19.66 -0.81
N LYS A 111 -2.10 20.32 0.26
CA LYS A 111 -2.89 19.69 1.33
C LYS A 111 -4.22 19.13 0.82
N GLU A 112 -4.86 19.81 -0.14
CA GLU A 112 -6.12 19.32 -0.73
C GLU A 112 -5.93 18.00 -1.46
N THR A 113 -4.91 17.90 -2.30
CA THR A 113 -4.55 16.68 -3.04
C THR A 113 -4.14 15.56 -2.08
N ALA A 114 -3.34 15.87 -1.06
CA ALA A 114 -2.95 14.91 -0.02
C ALA A 114 -4.17 14.33 0.71
N THR A 115 -5.15 15.17 1.04
CA THR A 115 -6.40 14.73 1.66
C THR A 115 -7.21 13.84 0.73
N LYS A 116 -7.31 14.17 -0.56
CA LYS A 116 -7.97 13.33 -1.57
C LYS A 116 -7.32 11.96 -1.70
N ILE A 117 -6.00 11.89 -1.69
CA ILE A 117 -5.26 10.61 -1.74
C ILE A 117 -5.56 9.78 -0.50
N LYS A 118 -5.49 10.37 0.68
CA LYS A 118 -5.80 9.70 1.95
C LYS A 118 -7.22 9.15 1.98
N ASP A 119 -8.20 9.97 1.58
CA ASP A 119 -9.60 9.57 1.53
C ASP A 119 -9.84 8.48 0.47
N ALA A 120 -9.15 8.55 -0.67
CA ALA A 120 -9.22 7.53 -1.71
C ALA A 120 -8.68 6.19 -1.23
N TYR A 121 -7.58 6.15 -0.49
CA TYR A 121 -7.10 4.91 0.14
C TYR A 121 -8.15 4.28 1.03
N LYS A 122 -8.75 5.05 1.93
CA LYS A 122 -9.78 4.55 2.85
C LYS A 122 -11.00 4.00 2.11
N LEU A 123 -11.49 4.75 1.13
CA LEU A 123 -12.65 4.35 0.34
C LEU A 123 -12.38 3.08 -0.47
N ILE A 124 -11.28 3.06 -1.20
CA ILE A 124 -10.93 1.94 -2.08
C ILE A 124 -10.67 0.67 -1.25
N LEU A 125 -9.94 0.76 -0.14
CA LEU A 125 -9.69 -0.41 0.70
C LEU A 125 -10.95 -0.90 1.40
N THR A 126 -11.84 -0.03 1.82
CA THR A 126 -13.16 -0.41 2.35
C THR A 126 -13.98 -1.17 1.30
N MET A 127 -13.98 -0.70 0.06
CA MET A 127 -14.66 -1.38 -1.04
C MET A 127 -14.03 -2.74 -1.35
N LEU A 128 -12.71 -2.83 -1.42
CA LEU A 128 -12.00 -4.09 -1.67
C LEU A 128 -12.25 -5.12 -0.58
N GLU A 129 -12.25 -4.72 0.68
CA GLU A 129 -12.58 -5.60 1.81
C GLU A 129 -14.02 -6.12 1.72
N LYS A 130 -14.95 -5.27 1.30
CA LYS A 130 -16.37 -5.63 1.16
C LYS A 130 -16.65 -6.55 -0.03
N PHE A 131 -16.03 -6.28 -1.20
CA PHE A 131 -16.33 -6.97 -2.45
C PHE A 131 -15.35 -8.09 -2.80
N THR A 132 -14.24 -8.18 -2.08
CA THR A 132 -13.28 -9.29 -2.16
C THR A 132 -13.14 -9.92 -0.77
N LYS A 133 -12.35 -10.98 -0.65
CA LYS A 133 -12.02 -11.54 0.67
C LYS A 133 -10.69 -11.02 1.21
N ALA A 134 -10.23 -9.89 0.71
CA ALA A 134 -8.98 -9.28 1.16
C ALA A 134 -9.07 -8.87 2.63
N GLU A 135 -8.07 -9.25 3.41
CA GLU A 135 -7.93 -8.81 4.80
C GLU A 135 -7.17 -7.49 4.82
N VAL A 136 -7.75 -6.48 5.47
CA VAL A 136 -7.16 -5.14 5.60
C VAL A 136 -6.94 -4.81 7.07
N PHE A 137 -5.73 -4.42 7.40
CA PHE A 137 -5.36 -3.90 8.72
C PHE A 137 -4.92 -2.44 8.59
N THR A 138 -5.61 -1.53 9.27
CA THR A 138 -5.22 -0.12 9.30
C THR A 138 -4.29 0.13 10.48
N TYR A 139 -3.08 0.60 10.19
CA TYR A 139 -2.04 0.84 11.17
C TYR A 139 -1.74 2.33 11.32
N ASN A 140 -1.92 2.84 12.52
CA ASN A 140 -1.51 4.17 12.94
C ASN A 140 -0.39 4.04 13.96
N TRP A 141 0.86 4.29 13.54
CA TRP A 141 2.04 4.12 14.38
C TRP A 141 2.05 5.02 15.62
N LYS A 142 1.29 6.12 15.60
CA LYS A 142 1.14 7.02 16.75
C LYS A 142 0.22 6.48 17.84
N LYS A 143 -0.67 5.55 17.48
CA LYS A 143 -1.71 5.00 18.38
C LYS A 143 -1.56 3.51 18.66
N GLN A 144 -0.90 2.78 17.78
CA GLN A 144 -0.80 1.31 17.83
C GLN A 144 0.66 0.88 17.96
N LYS A 145 0.85 -0.32 18.52
CA LYS A 145 2.18 -0.91 18.67
C LYS A 145 2.55 -1.76 17.47
N PHE A 146 3.82 -1.80 17.14
CA PHE A 146 4.37 -2.64 16.06
C PHE A 146 3.96 -4.12 16.19
N ASN A 147 3.84 -4.64 17.42
CA ASN A 147 3.39 -6.02 17.65
C ASN A 147 2.00 -6.34 17.07
N GLU A 148 1.13 -5.35 16.90
CA GLU A 148 -0.19 -5.55 16.28
C GLU A 148 -0.04 -5.83 14.78
N VAL A 149 0.93 -5.18 14.13
CA VAL A 149 1.30 -5.46 12.73
C VAL A 149 1.82 -6.90 12.62
N ILE A 150 2.71 -7.31 13.51
CA ILE A 150 3.26 -8.67 13.50
C ILE A 150 2.16 -9.72 13.65
N LYS A 151 1.22 -9.52 14.57
CA LYS A 151 0.08 -10.42 14.76
C LYS A 151 -0.80 -10.54 13.51
N PHE A 152 -0.95 -9.46 12.77
CA PHE A 152 -1.72 -9.48 11.53
C PHE A 152 -1.01 -10.24 10.41
N ILE A 153 0.32 -10.10 10.32
CA ILE A 153 1.12 -10.77 9.29
C ILE A 153 1.18 -12.28 9.52
N ILE A 154 1.38 -12.70 10.75
CA ILE A 154 1.50 -14.12 11.14
C ILE A 154 0.11 -14.76 11.19
#